data_de813d5b27519477d74e024fc5bea2f1
#
_entry.id   de813d5b27519477d74e024fc5bea2f1
#
_cell.length_a   1.000
_cell.length_b   1.000
_cell.length_c   1.000
_cell.angle_alpha   90.00
_cell.angle_beta   90.00
_cell.angle_gamma   90.00
#
_symmetry.space_group_name_H-M   'P 1'
#
loop_
_entity.id
_entity.type
_entity.pdbx_description
1 polymer ?
#
loop_
_entity_poly.entity_id
_entity_poly.type
_entity_poly.pdbx_seq_one_letter_code
_entity_poly.pdbx_strand_id
1 'polypeptide(L)'
;MYICSGVFIFLHPNMRKFIIADNQDITKAGMMFLLSSQKDTALLLEADNKAELVQQLRLHPQAVVILDYTLFDFSGADELIVLHERFKEADWLLFSDELSMEFLRQVLFSSMAFGVVLKDNSKEEILSALQCASRKERFICNHVSNLLLSGSNASPVRHTLKDDLLTPAERSVLKEIALGKTTKEIAAEKNLSFHTVNSHRKNIFRKLGVNNVHEATKYAMKAGIVDLVEYYI
;
A
#
# COMPACT_ATOMS: atom_id res chain seq x y z
N MET A 1 29.28 -8.46 -12.64
CA MET A 1 27.90 -8.88 -12.43
C MET A 1 27.96 -10.10 -11.52
N TYR A 2 27.67 -9.91 -10.22
CA TYR A 2 27.66 -11.02 -9.25
C TYR A 2 26.22 -11.23 -8.79
N ILE A 3 25.71 -12.42 -8.96
CA ILE A 3 24.39 -12.83 -8.46
C ILE A 3 24.65 -13.57 -7.15
N CYS A 4 24.29 -12.95 -6.01
CA CYS A 4 24.11 -13.65 -4.75
C CYS A 4 22.72 -13.31 -4.23
N SER A 5 21.86 -14.32 -4.15
CA SER A 5 20.56 -14.31 -3.44
C SER A 5 19.74 -13.02 -3.59
N GLY A 6 19.18 -12.76 -4.77
CA GLY A 6 18.13 -11.75 -4.97
C GLY A 6 18.58 -10.27 -4.95
N VAL A 7 19.89 -9.98 -4.97
CA VAL A 7 20.41 -8.61 -4.91
C VAL A 7 21.11 -8.25 -6.22
N PHE A 8 20.58 -7.25 -6.95
CA PHE A 8 21.26 -6.66 -8.11
C PHE A 8 22.10 -5.45 -7.67
N ILE A 9 23.42 -5.54 -7.77
CA ILE A 9 24.33 -4.43 -7.42
C ILE A 9 24.87 -3.80 -8.71
N PHE A 10 24.52 -2.54 -8.96
CA PHE A 10 25.16 -1.67 -9.94
C PHE A 10 25.98 -0.61 -9.21
N LEU A 11 27.30 -0.65 -9.35
CA LEU A 11 28.22 0.26 -8.63
C LEU A 11 28.39 1.59 -9.35
N HIS A 12 27.60 2.61 -8.95
CA HIS A 12 27.89 4.03 -9.19
C HIS A 12 27.67 4.84 -7.91
N PRO A 13 28.53 5.80 -7.57
CA PRO A 13 28.54 6.45 -6.24
C PRO A 13 27.34 7.35 -5.92
N ASN A 14 26.42 7.55 -6.86
CA ASN A 14 25.25 8.44 -6.68
C ASN A 14 23.89 7.75 -6.89
N MET A 15 23.86 6.42 -6.82
CA MET A 15 22.65 5.64 -7.14
C MET A 15 21.77 5.41 -5.92
N ARG A 16 20.47 5.57 -6.10
CA ARG A 16 19.46 5.41 -5.03
C ARG A 16 19.13 3.95 -4.77
N LYS A 17 18.87 3.63 -3.51
CA LYS A 17 18.38 2.33 -3.07
C LYS A 17 16.85 2.38 -3.03
N PHE A 18 16.20 1.37 -3.55
CA PHE A 18 14.75 1.24 -3.54
C PHE A 18 14.35 -0.02 -2.76
N ILE A 19 13.33 0.11 -1.92
CA ILE A 19 12.65 -0.98 -1.24
C ILE A 19 11.27 -1.11 -1.85
N ILE A 20 10.99 -2.23 -2.52
CA ILE A 20 9.67 -2.54 -3.07
C ILE A 20 8.88 -3.26 -1.98
N ALA A 21 7.97 -2.55 -1.35
CA ALA A 21 7.09 -3.03 -0.30
C ALA A 21 5.70 -3.37 -0.90
N ASP A 22 5.63 -4.54 -1.53
CA ASP A 22 4.43 -5.10 -2.16
C ASP A 22 4.50 -6.64 -2.02
N ASN A 23 3.38 -7.29 -1.78
CA ASN A 23 3.31 -8.75 -1.68
C ASN A 23 2.74 -9.43 -2.92
N GLN A 24 2.60 -8.70 -4.03
CA GLN A 24 2.14 -9.20 -5.33
C GLN A 24 3.34 -9.42 -6.27
N ASP A 25 3.65 -10.66 -6.59
CA ASP A 25 4.82 -11.03 -7.39
C ASP A 25 4.89 -10.33 -8.75
N ILE A 26 3.74 -10.20 -9.45
CA ILE A 26 3.72 -9.53 -10.76
C ILE A 26 3.98 -8.02 -10.65
N THR A 27 3.48 -7.38 -9.59
CA THR A 27 3.72 -5.97 -9.33
C THR A 27 5.19 -5.72 -8.99
N LYS A 28 5.78 -6.57 -8.13
CA LYS A 28 7.22 -6.52 -7.82
C LYS A 28 8.07 -6.69 -9.08
N ALA A 29 7.79 -7.75 -9.87
CA ALA A 29 8.53 -8.00 -11.12
C ALA A 29 8.44 -6.83 -12.10
N GLY A 30 7.24 -6.24 -12.28
CA GLY A 30 7.04 -5.07 -13.12
C GLY A 30 7.81 -3.85 -12.61
N MET A 31 7.77 -3.59 -11.31
CA MET A 31 8.48 -2.47 -10.68
C MET A 31 10.01 -2.65 -10.77
N MET A 32 10.51 -3.87 -10.53
CA MET A 32 11.93 -4.21 -10.70
C MET A 32 12.40 -3.97 -12.13
N PHE A 33 11.59 -4.36 -13.13
CA PHE A 33 11.88 -4.11 -14.54
C PHE A 33 11.96 -2.61 -14.87
N LEU A 34 11.00 -1.81 -14.38
CA LEU A 34 10.99 -0.36 -14.59
C LEU A 34 12.18 0.32 -13.92
N LEU A 35 12.51 -0.05 -12.68
CA LEU A 35 13.65 0.50 -11.95
C LEU A 35 15.00 0.09 -12.54
N SER A 36 15.16 -1.16 -12.96
CA SER A 36 16.42 -1.63 -13.58
C SER A 36 16.69 -0.99 -14.93
N SER A 37 15.68 -0.46 -15.60
CA SER A 37 15.83 0.33 -16.84
C SER A 37 16.32 1.76 -16.60
N GLN A 38 16.31 2.24 -15.34
CA GLN A 38 16.76 3.58 -14.99
C GLN A 38 18.24 3.60 -14.60
N LYS A 39 18.96 4.63 -15.06
CA LYS A 39 20.41 4.75 -14.82
C LYS A 39 20.77 5.03 -13.35
N ASP A 40 19.82 5.54 -12.58
CA ASP A 40 20.03 6.06 -11.23
C ASP A 40 19.68 5.04 -10.12
N THR A 41 19.38 3.79 -10.48
CA THR A 41 19.04 2.73 -9.52
C THR A 41 20.28 1.93 -9.10
N ALA A 42 20.61 1.95 -7.80
CA ALA A 42 21.78 1.24 -7.27
C ALA A 42 21.48 -0.16 -6.73
N LEU A 43 20.38 -0.26 -5.97
CA LEU A 43 20.03 -1.46 -5.25
C LEU A 43 18.53 -1.58 -5.17
N LEU A 44 18.02 -2.75 -5.54
CA LEU A 44 16.61 -3.11 -5.40
C LEU A 44 16.47 -4.13 -4.28
N LEU A 45 15.62 -3.83 -3.32
CA LEU A 45 15.30 -4.64 -2.17
C LEU A 45 13.80 -4.90 -2.15
N GLU A 46 13.40 -6.01 -1.58
CA GLU A 46 12.00 -6.39 -1.44
C GLU A 46 11.62 -6.48 0.02
N ALA A 47 10.34 -6.24 0.30
CA ALA A 47 9.71 -6.48 1.58
C ALA A 47 8.27 -6.97 1.34
N ASP A 48 7.94 -8.16 1.82
CA ASP A 48 6.62 -8.77 1.66
C ASP A 48 5.66 -8.42 2.82
N ASN A 49 6.20 -7.86 3.90
CA ASN A 49 5.45 -7.47 5.09
C ASN A 49 6.12 -6.32 5.86
N LYS A 50 5.40 -5.75 6.83
CA LYS A 50 5.88 -4.62 7.63
C LYS A 50 7.16 -4.92 8.43
N ALA A 51 7.34 -6.14 8.93
CA ALA A 51 8.53 -6.51 9.69
C ALA A 51 9.79 -6.49 8.81
N GLU A 52 9.70 -7.04 7.60
CA GLU A 52 10.77 -7.00 6.61
C GLU A 52 11.05 -5.58 6.15
N LEU A 53 10.02 -4.76 5.89
CA LEU A 53 10.17 -3.35 5.55
C LEU A 53 10.97 -2.60 6.63
N VAL A 54 10.62 -2.79 7.91
CA VAL A 54 11.34 -2.17 9.03
C VAL A 54 12.79 -2.67 9.09
N GLN A 55 13.05 -3.95 8.82
CA GLN A 55 14.39 -4.49 8.76
C GLN A 55 15.23 -3.86 7.63
N GLN A 56 14.65 -3.74 6.44
CA GLN A 56 15.31 -3.10 5.30
C GLN A 56 15.60 -1.61 5.58
N LEU A 57 14.68 -0.89 6.18
CA LEU A 57 14.86 0.52 6.54
C LEU A 57 15.97 0.73 7.59
N ARG A 58 16.16 -0.21 8.52
CA ARG A 58 17.29 -0.15 9.48
C ARG A 58 18.65 -0.28 8.77
N LEU A 59 18.73 -1.10 7.73
CA LEU A 59 19.95 -1.31 6.96
C LEU A 59 20.17 -0.23 5.90
N HIS A 60 19.08 0.39 5.44
CA HIS A 60 19.07 1.36 4.35
C HIS A 60 18.18 2.56 4.67
N PRO A 61 18.53 3.38 5.68
CA PRO A 61 17.68 4.46 6.19
C PRO A 61 17.39 5.58 5.17
N GLN A 62 18.17 5.69 4.10
CA GLN A 62 18.00 6.68 3.03
C GLN A 62 17.33 6.10 1.78
N ALA A 63 16.74 4.91 1.86
CA ALA A 63 16.09 4.30 0.73
C ALA A 63 14.81 5.02 0.33
N VAL A 64 14.43 4.86 -0.94
CA VAL A 64 13.07 5.15 -1.40
C VAL A 64 12.21 3.91 -1.18
N VAL A 65 11.15 4.04 -0.43
CA VAL A 65 10.17 2.97 -0.21
C VAL A 65 9.03 3.13 -1.20
N ILE A 66 8.84 2.14 -2.08
CA ILE A 66 7.66 2.04 -2.94
C ILE A 66 6.69 1.12 -2.20
N LEU A 67 5.62 1.70 -1.66
CA LEU A 67 4.73 1.00 -0.73
C LEU A 67 3.33 0.82 -1.30
N ASP A 68 2.87 -0.43 -1.42
CA ASP A 68 1.44 -0.68 -1.44
C ASP A 68 0.90 -0.74 -0.01
N TYR A 69 0.40 0.40 0.47
CA TYR A 69 -0.12 0.54 1.82
C TYR A 69 -1.27 -0.45 2.12
N THR A 70 -2.10 -0.77 1.12
CA THR A 70 -3.29 -1.62 1.29
C THR A 70 -2.96 -3.09 1.52
N LEU A 71 -1.74 -3.50 1.19
CA LEU A 71 -1.26 -4.89 1.32
C LEU A 71 -0.45 -5.13 2.61
N PHE A 72 -0.16 -4.08 3.38
CA PHE A 72 0.61 -4.14 4.61
C PHE A 72 -0.30 -3.90 5.83
N ASP A 73 0.02 -4.53 6.95
CA ASP A 73 -0.79 -4.47 8.18
C ASP A 73 -0.50 -3.18 8.97
N PHE A 74 -0.83 -2.03 8.37
CA PHE A 74 -0.86 -0.75 9.07
C PHE A 74 -2.23 -0.54 9.71
N SER A 75 -2.25 -0.10 10.96
CA SER A 75 -3.48 0.20 11.69
C SER A 75 -4.16 1.49 11.23
N GLY A 76 -3.44 2.36 10.53
CA GLY A 76 -3.93 3.63 10.02
C GLY A 76 -2.80 4.49 9.47
N ALA A 77 -3.14 5.67 8.95
CA ALA A 77 -2.17 6.64 8.45
C ALA A 77 -1.18 7.07 9.54
N ASP A 78 -1.64 7.18 10.80
CA ASP A 78 -0.80 7.56 11.93
C ASP A 78 0.37 6.60 12.13
N GLU A 79 0.16 5.30 11.97
CA GLU A 79 1.25 4.32 12.09
C GLU A 79 2.29 4.47 10.99
N LEU A 80 1.87 4.76 9.74
CA LEU A 80 2.80 5.04 8.65
C LEU A 80 3.58 6.33 8.91
N ILE A 81 2.93 7.37 9.43
CA ILE A 81 3.57 8.64 9.80
C ILE A 81 4.59 8.42 10.92
N VAL A 82 4.24 7.65 11.96
CA VAL A 82 5.17 7.29 13.05
C VAL A 82 6.36 6.48 12.50
N LEU A 83 6.13 5.58 11.54
CA LEU A 83 7.21 4.85 10.90
C LEU A 83 8.15 5.78 10.11
N HIS A 84 7.60 6.76 9.38
CA HIS A 84 8.39 7.79 8.71
C HIS A 84 9.18 8.63 9.72
N GLU A 85 8.56 9.06 10.82
CA GLU A 85 9.25 9.82 11.88
C GLU A 85 10.45 9.07 12.48
N ARG A 86 10.38 7.74 12.50
CA ARG A 86 11.49 6.87 12.92
C ARG A 86 12.61 6.78 11.89
N PHE A 87 12.27 6.89 10.58
CA PHE A 87 13.17 6.78 9.44
C PHE A 87 13.09 8.02 8.56
N LYS A 88 13.39 9.20 9.14
CA LYS A 88 13.21 10.53 8.51
C LYS A 88 13.99 10.75 7.21
N GLU A 89 15.04 9.96 6.98
CA GLU A 89 15.86 10.07 5.77
C GLU A 89 15.31 9.26 4.59
N ALA A 90 14.30 8.39 4.85
CA ALA A 90 13.62 7.63 3.81
C ALA A 90 12.57 8.49 3.09
N ASP A 91 12.51 8.35 1.78
CA ASP A 91 11.44 8.91 0.95
C ASP A 91 10.41 7.81 0.66
N TRP A 92 9.15 8.19 0.55
CA TRP A 92 8.04 7.24 0.41
C TRP A 92 7.24 7.55 -0.86
N LEU A 93 7.11 6.57 -1.73
CA LEU A 93 6.22 6.61 -2.88
C LEU A 93 5.09 5.60 -2.64
N LEU A 94 3.90 6.09 -2.34
CA LEU A 94 2.71 5.26 -2.24
C LEU A 94 2.33 4.76 -3.64
N PHE A 95 2.23 3.45 -3.81
CA PHE A 95 1.92 2.79 -5.06
C PHE A 95 0.81 1.75 -4.84
N SER A 96 -0.41 2.21 -4.76
CA SER A 96 -1.59 1.41 -4.44
C SER A 96 -2.66 1.54 -5.52
N ASP A 97 -3.64 0.64 -5.53
CA ASP A 97 -4.75 0.71 -6.50
C ASP A 97 -5.66 1.91 -6.19
N GLU A 98 -6.03 2.09 -4.94
CA GLU A 98 -6.94 3.15 -4.50
C GLU A 98 -6.66 3.50 -3.03
N LEU A 99 -6.64 4.78 -2.70
CA LEU A 99 -6.45 5.29 -1.35
C LEU A 99 -7.54 6.32 -1.03
N SER A 100 -8.07 6.30 0.20
CA SER A 100 -9.11 7.28 0.58
C SER A 100 -8.54 8.68 0.67
N MET A 101 -9.41 9.67 0.41
CA MET A 101 -9.03 11.08 0.49
C MET A 101 -8.60 11.49 1.90
N GLU A 102 -9.20 10.91 2.93
CA GLU A 102 -8.82 11.17 4.32
C GLU A 102 -7.37 10.71 4.58
N PHE A 103 -7.05 9.46 4.20
CA PHE A 103 -5.70 8.92 4.28
C PHE A 103 -4.69 9.76 3.49
N LEU A 104 -5.01 10.08 2.22
CA LEU A 104 -4.12 10.86 1.36
C LEU A 104 -3.83 12.24 1.96
N ARG A 105 -4.86 12.94 2.47
CA ARG A 105 -4.67 14.22 3.15
C ARG A 105 -3.78 14.07 4.37
N GLN A 106 -4.09 13.13 5.25
CA GLN A 106 -3.34 12.93 6.48
C GLN A 106 -1.86 12.67 6.20
N VAL A 107 -1.54 11.74 5.27
CA VAL A 107 -0.16 11.36 4.96
C VAL A 107 0.55 12.43 4.15
N LEU A 108 -0.06 12.96 3.08
CA LEU A 108 0.60 13.91 2.19
C LEU A 108 0.82 15.28 2.82
N PHE A 109 0.01 15.68 3.81
CA PHE A 109 0.22 16.93 4.55
C PHE A 109 1.10 16.77 5.79
N SER A 110 1.38 15.53 6.24
CA SER A 110 2.28 15.29 7.37
C SER A 110 3.74 15.53 7.04
N SER A 111 4.17 15.19 5.81
CA SER A 111 5.57 15.35 5.38
C SER A 111 5.69 15.45 3.86
N MET A 112 6.71 16.18 3.40
CA MET A 112 7.09 16.26 1.98
C MET A 112 7.77 14.97 1.47
N ALA A 113 8.15 14.07 2.35
CA ALA A 113 8.76 12.78 2.00
C ALA A 113 7.77 11.80 1.34
N PHE A 114 6.46 12.05 1.45
CA PHE A 114 5.43 11.20 0.85
C PHE A 114 5.02 11.69 -0.54
N GLY A 115 5.25 10.86 -1.55
CA GLY A 115 4.67 10.99 -2.89
C GLY A 115 3.58 9.94 -3.11
N VAL A 116 2.84 10.06 -4.21
CA VAL A 116 1.79 9.10 -4.59
C VAL A 116 1.66 8.96 -6.10
N VAL A 117 1.57 7.71 -6.56
CA VAL A 117 1.18 7.30 -7.89
C VAL A 117 0.31 6.05 -7.77
N LEU A 118 -0.76 5.95 -8.54
CA LEU A 118 -1.68 4.82 -8.47
C LEU A 118 -1.26 3.70 -9.45
N LYS A 119 -1.66 2.47 -9.17
CA LYS A 119 -1.33 1.31 -10.02
C LYS A 119 -2.01 1.35 -11.39
N ASP A 120 -3.11 2.09 -11.53
CA ASP A 120 -3.84 2.31 -12.78
C ASP A 120 -3.32 3.51 -13.61
N ASN A 121 -2.34 4.27 -13.08
CA ASN A 121 -1.70 5.34 -13.86
C ASN A 121 -0.93 4.78 -15.06
N SER A 122 -0.72 5.61 -16.07
CA SER A 122 0.06 5.23 -17.24
C SER A 122 1.50 4.89 -16.88
N LYS A 123 2.14 4.03 -17.68
CA LYS A 123 3.55 3.67 -17.52
C LYS A 123 4.45 4.92 -17.46
N GLU A 124 4.14 5.93 -18.27
CA GLU A 124 4.89 7.19 -18.35
C GLU A 124 4.79 7.98 -17.05
N GLU A 125 3.61 7.99 -16.43
CA GLU A 125 3.37 8.67 -15.15
C GLU A 125 4.08 7.92 -14.00
N ILE A 126 4.04 6.59 -14.00
CA ILE A 126 4.79 5.75 -13.05
C ILE A 126 6.30 5.98 -13.20
N LEU A 127 6.83 5.99 -14.43
CA LEU A 127 8.25 6.29 -14.67
C LEU A 127 8.65 7.68 -14.18
N SER A 128 7.80 8.69 -14.39
CA SER A 128 8.01 10.05 -13.90
C SER A 128 8.06 10.08 -12.36
N ALA A 129 7.16 9.36 -11.69
CA ALA A 129 7.15 9.22 -10.24
C ALA A 129 8.44 8.60 -9.71
N LEU A 130 8.92 7.52 -10.35
CA LEU A 130 10.17 6.85 -9.98
C LEU A 130 11.39 7.76 -10.19
N GLN A 131 11.41 8.54 -11.27
CA GLN A 131 12.49 9.52 -11.53
C GLN A 131 12.49 10.65 -10.50
N CYS A 132 11.33 11.20 -10.13
CA CYS A 132 11.22 12.19 -9.06
C CYS A 132 11.73 11.60 -7.74
N ALA A 133 11.29 10.40 -7.37
CA ALA A 133 11.71 9.72 -6.15
C ALA A 133 13.24 9.46 -6.12
N SER A 134 13.86 9.11 -7.26
CA SER A 134 15.33 8.96 -7.35
C SER A 134 16.08 10.26 -7.06
N ARG A 135 15.47 11.42 -7.33
CA ARG A 135 16.04 12.76 -7.13
C ARG A 135 15.65 13.40 -5.80
N LYS A 136 14.96 12.68 -4.90
CA LYS A 136 14.35 13.24 -3.69
C LYS A 136 13.30 14.31 -3.95
N GLU A 137 12.66 14.25 -5.10
CA GLU A 137 11.58 15.14 -5.48
C GLU A 137 10.25 14.46 -5.19
N ARG A 138 9.33 15.21 -4.61
CA ARG A 138 7.97 14.72 -4.35
C ARG A 138 7.20 14.60 -5.65
N PHE A 139 6.49 13.49 -5.85
CA PHE A 139 5.57 13.29 -6.93
C PHE A 139 4.15 13.04 -6.43
N ILE A 140 3.17 13.72 -6.99
CA ILE A 140 1.74 13.47 -6.77
C ILE A 140 1.08 13.36 -8.15
N CYS A 141 0.49 12.20 -8.46
CA CYS A 141 -0.14 11.99 -9.76
C CYS A 141 -1.31 12.96 -9.99
N ASN A 142 -1.61 13.23 -11.25
CA ASN A 142 -2.63 14.21 -11.65
C ASN A 142 -4.01 13.87 -11.06
N HIS A 143 -4.38 12.60 -11.01
CA HIS A 143 -5.66 12.16 -10.45
C HIS A 143 -5.79 12.58 -8.98
N VAL A 144 -4.80 12.26 -8.15
CA VAL A 144 -4.80 12.60 -6.72
C VAL A 144 -4.71 14.12 -6.51
N SER A 145 -3.90 14.82 -7.30
CA SER A 145 -3.79 16.29 -7.25
C SER A 145 -5.16 16.94 -7.49
N ASN A 146 -5.88 16.51 -8.53
CA ASN A 146 -7.21 17.01 -8.84
C ASN A 146 -8.23 16.73 -7.72
N LEU A 147 -8.18 15.53 -7.13
CA LEU A 147 -9.03 15.18 -5.99
C LEU A 147 -8.75 16.05 -4.76
N LEU A 148 -7.47 16.31 -4.45
CA LEU A 148 -7.08 17.17 -3.33
C LEU A 148 -7.55 18.61 -3.53
N LEU A 149 -7.49 19.13 -4.76
CA LEU A 149 -7.93 20.49 -5.09
C LEU A 149 -9.45 20.61 -5.14
N SER A 150 -10.18 19.60 -5.61
CA SER A 150 -11.64 19.58 -5.70
C SER A 150 -12.32 19.41 -4.35
N GLY A 151 -11.64 18.92 -3.36
CA GLY A 151 -12.19 18.41 -2.09
C GLY A 151 -12.54 19.46 -1.04
N SER A 152 -12.65 20.76 -1.38
CA SER A 152 -13.15 21.77 -0.43
C SER A 152 -14.67 21.76 -0.25
N ASN A 153 -15.43 20.98 -1.04
CA ASN A 153 -16.90 20.93 -0.98
C ASN A 153 -17.53 19.53 -0.79
N ALA A 154 -16.72 18.49 -0.58
CA ALA A 154 -17.29 17.18 -0.24
C ALA A 154 -17.62 17.16 1.26
N SER A 155 -18.89 17.38 1.60
CA SER A 155 -19.44 17.07 2.92
C SER A 155 -19.03 15.66 3.34
N PRO A 156 -18.75 15.42 4.63
CA PRO A 156 -18.41 14.08 5.09
C PRO A 156 -19.55 13.15 4.68
N VAL A 157 -19.23 12.18 3.83
CA VAL A 157 -20.19 11.11 3.51
C VAL A 157 -20.49 10.44 4.85
N ARG A 158 -21.66 10.75 5.41
CA ARG A 158 -22.19 10.01 6.53
C ARG A 158 -22.28 8.57 6.08
N HIS A 159 -21.46 7.70 6.67
CA HIS A 159 -21.60 6.25 6.55
C HIS A 159 -22.99 5.86 7.10
N THR A 160 -23.99 5.99 6.28
CA THR A 160 -25.21 5.21 6.47
C THR A 160 -24.81 3.77 6.17
N LEU A 161 -24.90 2.92 7.18
CA LEU A 161 -24.73 1.48 7.05
C LEU A 161 -25.69 0.99 5.96
N LYS A 162 -25.18 0.83 4.72
CA LYS A 162 -25.93 0.23 3.63
C LYS A 162 -25.55 -1.25 3.62
N ASP A 163 -26.44 -2.07 4.20
CA ASP A 163 -26.29 -3.54 4.25
C ASP A 163 -26.13 -4.21 2.86
N ASP A 164 -26.41 -3.46 1.77
CA ASP A 164 -26.42 -3.96 0.40
C ASP A 164 -25.15 -3.68 -0.42
N LEU A 165 -24.11 -3.07 0.17
CA LEU A 165 -22.89 -2.70 -0.59
C LEU A 165 -22.02 -3.90 -0.98
N LEU A 166 -21.99 -4.94 -0.16
CA LEU A 166 -21.15 -6.11 -0.35
C LEU A 166 -21.96 -7.29 -0.88
N THR A 167 -21.42 -7.99 -1.88
CA THR A 167 -21.98 -9.29 -2.29
C THR A 167 -21.86 -10.32 -1.17
N PRO A 168 -22.64 -11.40 -1.16
CA PRO A 168 -22.51 -12.48 -0.16
C PRO A 168 -21.09 -13.04 -0.05
N ALA A 169 -20.40 -13.19 -1.19
CA ALA A 169 -19.01 -13.66 -1.22
C ALA A 169 -18.06 -12.63 -0.56
N GLU A 170 -18.20 -11.35 -0.89
CA GLU A 170 -17.38 -10.29 -0.27
C GLU A 170 -17.66 -10.17 1.23
N ARG A 171 -18.93 -10.28 1.65
CA ARG A 171 -19.30 -10.27 3.08
C ARG A 171 -18.67 -11.45 3.83
N SER A 172 -18.65 -12.63 3.19
CA SER A 172 -18.00 -13.82 3.74
C SER A 172 -16.48 -13.66 3.85
N VAL A 173 -15.83 -13.06 2.84
CA VAL A 173 -14.40 -12.77 2.89
C VAL A 173 -14.10 -11.68 3.94
N LEU A 174 -14.93 -10.64 4.05
CA LEU A 174 -14.76 -9.60 5.08
C LEU A 174 -14.85 -10.16 6.50
N LYS A 175 -15.74 -11.14 6.74
CA LYS A 175 -15.81 -11.84 8.04
C LYS A 175 -14.47 -12.48 8.40
N GLU A 176 -13.86 -13.21 7.47
CA GLU A 176 -12.56 -13.88 7.72
C GLU A 176 -11.41 -12.89 7.91
N ILE A 177 -11.42 -11.78 7.16
CA ILE A 177 -10.46 -10.68 7.34
C ILE A 177 -10.58 -10.12 8.77
N ALA A 178 -11.81 -9.87 9.23
CA ALA A 178 -12.06 -9.32 10.55
C ALA A 178 -11.67 -10.28 11.68
N LEU A 179 -11.69 -11.58 11.43
CA LEU A 179 -11.19 -12.62 12.35
C LEU A 179 -9.66 -12.80 12.31
N GLY A 180 -8.95 -11.92 11.58
CA GLY A 180 -7.49 -11.88 11.55
C GLY A 180 -6.82 -12.87 10.60
N LYS A 181 -7.59 -13.55 9.72
CA LYS A 181 -7.03 -14.52 8.77
C LYS A 181 -6.27 -13.82 7.63
N THR A 182 -5.15 -14.42 7.26
CA THR A 182 -4.35 -13.98 6.09
C THR A 182 -5.06 -14.35 4.78
N THR A 183 -4.67 -13.70 3.68
CA THR A 183 -5.20 -14.01 2.35
C THR A 183 -4.99 -15.48 1.95
N LYS A 184 -3.88 -16.10 2.37
CA LYS A 184 -3.57 -17.52 2.11
C LYS A 184 -4.49 -18.46 2.88
N GLU A 185 -4.75 -18.18 4.14
CA GLU A 185 -5.66 -18.97 4.99
C GLU A 185 -7.10 -18.88 4.47
N ILE A 186 -7.57 -17.68 4.10
CA ILE A 186 -8.90 -17.49 3.51
C ILE A 186 -9.02 -18.25 2.19
N ALA A 187 -7.99 -18.22 1.34
CA ALA A 187 -7.95 -18.93 0.07
C ALA A 187 -8.08 -20.44 0.29
N ALA A 188 -7.31 -21.00 1.22
CA ALA A 188 -7.33 -22.42 1.56
C ALA A 188 -8.70 -22.85 2.11
N GLU A 189 -9.26 -22.10 3.06
CA GLU A 189 -10.51 -22.44 3.75
C GLU A 189 -11.74 -22.37 2.82
N LYS A 190 -11.77 -21.37 1.93
CA LYS A 190 -12.88 -21.16 0.99
C LYS A 190 -12.69 -21.86 -0.35
N ASN A 191 -11.63 -22.63 -0.54
CA ASN A 191 -11.25 -23.27 -1.81
C ASN A 191 -11.19 -22.28 -2.98
N LEU A 192 -10.64 -21.09 -2.73
CA LEU A 192 -10.43 -20.04 -3.71
C LEU A 192 -8.93 -19.90 -4.02
N SER A 193 -8.62 -19.31 -5.18
CA SER A 193 -7.24 -18.93 -5.45
C SER A 193 -6.83 -17.70 -4.59
N PHE A 194 -5.53 -17.57 -4.31
CA PHE A 194 -4.98 -16.38 -3.67
C PHE A 194 -5.39 -15.10 -4.40
N HIS A 195 -5.32 -15.11 -5.74
CA HIS A 195 -5.73 -13.98 -6.58
C HIS A 195 -7.21 -13.64 -6.46
N THR A 196 -8.09 -14.65 -6.33
CA THR A 196 -9.52 -14.43 -6.14
C THR A 196 -9.80 -13.74 -4.81
N VAL A 197 -9.17 -14.19 -3.72
CA VAL A 197 -9.33 -13.57 -2.40
C VAL A 197 -8.79 -12.16 -2.41
N ASN A 198 -7.65 -11.92 -3.06
CA ASN A 198 -7.07 -10.58 -3.18
C ASN A 198 -7.98 -9.63 -3.96
N SER A 199 -8.61 -10.11 -5.05
CA SER A 199 -9.62 -9.35 -5.80
C SER A 199 -10.85 -9.01 -4.94
N HIS A 200 -11.32 -9.96 -4.11
CA HIS A 200 -12.39 -9.68 -3.16
C HIS A 200 -11.98 -8.62 -2.13
N ARG A 201 -10.76 -8.71 -1.57
CA ARG A 201 -10.24 -7.69 -0.62
C ARG A 201 -10.23 -6.30 -1.25
N LYS A 202 -9.69 -6.15 -2.46
CA LYS A 202 -9.69 -4.89 -3.21
C LYS A 202 -11.11 -4.34 -3.38
N ASN A 203 -12.03 -5.17 -3.85
CA ASN A 203 -13.42 -4.76 -4.05
C ASN A 203 -14.12 -4.38 -2.74
N ILE A 204 -13.88 -5.12 -1.66
CA ILE A 204 -14.40 -4.81 -0.32
C ILE A 204 -13.88 -3.45 0.13
N PHE A 205 -12.57 -3.24 0.09
CA PHE A 205 -11.94 -2.00 0.56
C PHE A 205 -12.45 -0.79 -0.24
N ARG A 206 -12.52 -0.91 -1.57
CA ARG A 206 -13.08 0.12 -2.44
C ARG A 206 -14.56 0.42 -2.12
N LYS A 207 -15.40 -0.60 -1.98
CA LYS A 207 -16.83 -0.44 -1.70
C LYS A 207 -17.09 0.18 -0.33
N LEU A 208 -16.28 -0.16 0.66
CA LEU A 208 -16.40 0.34 2.03
C LEU A 208 -15.67 1.70 2.23
N GLY A 209 -14.81 2.11 1.28
CA GLY A 209 -13.98 3.31 1.42
C GLY A 209 -12.94 3.17 2.52
N VAL A 210 -12.42 1.95 2.76
CA VAL A 210 -11.40 1.66 3.78
C VAL A 210 -10.08 1.31 3.11
N ASN A 211 -8.95 1.60 3.80
CA ASN A 211 -7.62 1.43 3.21
C ASN A 211 -6.80 0.29 3.82
N ASN A 212 -7.26 -0.27 4.93
CA ASN A 212 -6.51 -1.31 5.63
C ASN A 212 -7.43 -2.29 6.35
N VAL A 213 -6.83 -3.41 6.80
CA VAL A 213 -7.53 -4.48 7.52
C VAL A 213 -8.20 -3.97 8.80
N HIS A 214 -7.54 -3.08 9.55
CA HIS A 214 -8.08 -2.54 10.80
C HIS A 214 -9.37 -1.75 10.58
N GLU A 215 -9.41 -0.88 9.57
CA GLU A 215 -10.64 -0.14 9.19
C GLU A 215 -11.74 -1.09 8.71
N ALA A 216 -11.39 -2.11 7.91
CA ALA A 216 -12.31 -3.14 7.45
C ALA A 216 -12.89 -3.95 8.61
N THR A 217 -12.06 -4.32 9.60
CA THR A 217 -12.48 -5.01 10.83
C THR A 217 -13.41 -4.14 11.65
N LYS A 218 -13.07 -2.87 11.85
CA LYS A 218 -13.92 -1.91 12.55
C LYS A 218 -15.28 -1.72 11.87
N TYR A 219 -15.31 -1.73 10.54
CA TYR A 219 -16.55 -1.72 9.78
C TYR A 219 -17.35 -3.02 10.01
N ALA A 220 -16.71 -4.19 9.90
CA ALA A 220 -17.36 -5.49 10.08
C ALA A 220 -18.02 -5.63 11.46
N MET A 221 -17.36 -5.14 12.53
CA MET A 221 -17.92 -5.08 13.87
C MET A 221 -19.13 -4.13 13.96
N LYS A 222 -19.02 -2.92 13.40
CA LYS A 222 -20.13 -1.95 13.38
C LYS A 222 -21.34 -2.42 12.58
N ALA A 223 -21.11 -3.18 11.51
CA ALA A 223 -22.13 -3.75 10.64
C ALA A 223 -22.70 -5.09 11.18
N GLY A 224 -22.24 -5.57 12.32
CA GLY A 224 -22.68 -6.85 12.90
C GLY A 224 -22.32 -8.07 12.03
N ILE A 225 -21.26 -7.97 11.21
CA ILE A 225 -20.75 -9.08 10.38
C ILE A 225 -19.91 -10.03 11.25
N VAL A 226 -19.28 -9.48 12.29
CA VAL A 226 -18.52 -10.23 13.32
C VAL A 226 -18.96 -9.74 14.68
N ASP A 227 -19.26 -10.67 15.59
CA ASP A 227 -19.56 -10.36 16.97
C ASP A 227 -18.27 -10.19 17.78
N LEU A 228 -18.31 -9.28 18.80
CA LEU A 228 -17.19 -9.06 19.71
C LEU A 228 -16.74 -10.35 20.42
N VAL A 229 -17.64 -11.29 20.62
CA VAL A 229 -17.34 -12.60 21.25
C VAL A 229 -16.52 -13.50 20.30
N GLU A 230 -16.77 -13.46 18.98
CA GLU A 230 -16.03 -14.23 17.98
C GLU A 230 -14.60 -13.68 17.77
N TYR A 231 -14.33 -12.42 18.14
CA TYR A 231 -13.03 -11.77 17.95
C TYR A 231 -12.00 -12.11 19.04
N TYR A 232 -12.47 -12.51 20.25
CA TYR A 232 -11.61 -12.78 21.42
C TYR A 232 -11.38 -14.28 21.71
N ILE A 233 -11.80 -15.18 20.79
CA ILE A 233 -11.53 -16.63 20.87
C ILE A 233 -10.38 -16.99 19.94
#